data_dedd10cd9dec13ad258ed2a8a99ac674
#
_entry.id   dedd10cd9dec13ad258ed2a8a99ac674
#
_cell.length_a   1.000
_cell.length_b   1.000
_cell.length_c   1.000
_cell.angle_alpha   90.00
_cell.angle_beta   90.00
_cell.angle_gamma   90.00
#
_symmetry.space_group_name_H-M   'P 1'
#
loop_
_entity.id
_entity.type
_entity.pdbx_description
1 polymer ?
#
loop_
_entity_poly.entity_id
_entity_poly.type
_entity_poly.pdbx_seq_one_letter_code
_entity_poly.pdbx_strand_id
1 'polypeptide(L)' 'MYEKFVELLVEELQIDRDEITMDAELSGDLGINSIELADLVMICEEKFGIEFEDDDIRKFTTVGDVVNYLESL' A
#
# COMPACT_ATOMS: atom_id res chain seq x y z
N MET A 1 5.35 4.61 10.07
CA MET A 1 4.50 3.72 9.26
C MET A 1 5.03 3.53 7.83
N TYR A 2 5.61 4.56 7.24
CA TYR A 2 6.15 4.47 5.87
C TYR A 2 7.11 3.29 5.71
N GLU A 3 8.08 3.16 6.60
CA GLU A 3 9.08 2.08 6.51
C GLU A 3 8.44 0.70 6.54
N LYS A 4 7.45 0.50 7.41
CA LYS A 4 6.76 -0.79 7.51
C LYS A 4 5.98 -1.11 6.23
N PHE A 5 5.37 -0.10 5.64
CA PHE A 5 4.65 -0.28 4.38
C PHE A 5 5.60 -0.58 3.23
N VAL A 6 6.73 0.10 3.17
CA VAL A 6 7.76 -0.16 2.16
C VAL A 6 8.27 -1.60 2.27
N GLU A 7 8.58 -2.04 3.49
CA GLU A 7 9.04 -3.42 3.69
C GLU A 7 8.00 -4.43 3.22
N LEU A 8 6.73 -4.14 3.46
CA LEU A 8 5.65 -5.02 3.03
C LEU A 8 5.57 -5.10 1.51
N LEU A 9 5.70 -3.98 0.81
CA LEU A 9 5.71 -3.96 -0.65
C LEU A 9 6.89 -4.75 -1.21
N VAL A 10 8.06 -4.60 -0.61
CA VAL A 10 9.25 -5.32 -1.05
C VAL A 10 9.11 -6.83 -0.83
N GLU A 11 8.65 -7.22 0.36
CA GLU A 11 8.58 -8.63 0.72
C GLU A 11 7.41 -9.36 0.07
N GLU A 12 6.23 -8.74 0.04
CA GLU A 12 5.02 -9.43 -0.42
C GLU A 12 4.80 -9.30 -1.92
N LEU A 13 5.11 -8.14 -2.50
CA LEU A 13 4.90 -7.90 -3.93
C LEU A 13 6.21 -7.84 -4.71
N GLN A 14 7.34 -7.98 -4.03
CA GLN A 14 8.67 -7.99 -4.64
C GLN A 14 8.94 -6.74 -5.49
N ILE A 15 8.48 -5.60 -5.00
CA ILE A 15 8.71 -4.32 -5.64
C ILE A 15 10.08 -3.79 -5.23
N ASP A 16 10.81 -3.24 -6.20
CA ASP A 16 12.13 -2.67 -5.93
C ASP A 16 12.00 -1.48 -4.99
N ARG A 17 12.73 -1.51 -3.87
CA ARG A 17 12.69 -0.43 -2.88
C ARG A 17 13.04 0.91 -3.50
N ASP A 18 13.94 0.94 -4.48
CA ASP A 18 14.37 2.17 -5.13
C ASP A 18 13.24 2.87 -5.91
N GLU A 19 12.21 2.13 -6.27
CA GLU A 19 11.05 2.68 -6.97
C GLU A 19 9.97 3.21 -6.02
N ILE A 20 10.09 2.94 -4.73
CA ILE A 20 9.07 3.30 -3.76
C ILE A 20 9.37 4.65 -3.13
N THR A 21 8.45 5.60 -3.33
CA THR A 21 8.46 6.90 -2.68
C THR A 21 7.03 7.23 -2.27
N MET A 22 6.86 8.26 -1.45
CA MET A 22 5.51 8.68 -1.05
C MET A 22 4.67 9.10 -2.26
N ASP A 23 5.31 9.66 -3.27
CA ASP A 23 4.62 10.13 -4.49
C ASP A 23 4.42 9.04 -5.53
N ALA A 24 5.02 7.87 -5.36
CA ALA A 24 4.91 6.79 -6.34
C ALA A 24 3.46 6.33 -6.45
N GLU A 25 2.98 6.25 -7.69
CA GLU A 25 1.65 5.73 -7.95
C GLU A 25 1.64 4.21 -7.86
N LEU A 26 0.67 3.67 -7.14
CA LEU A 26 0.59 2.23 -6.92
C LEU A 26 0.48 1.46 -8.22
N SER A 27 -0.40 1.90 -9.13
CA SER A 27 -0.55 1.22 -10.41
C SER A 27 0.39 1.76 -11.47
N GLY A 28 0.54 3.08 -11.59
CA GLY A 28 1.33 3.69 -12.65
C GLY A 28 2.82 3.47 -12.51
N ASP A 29 3.35 3.70 -11.32
CA ASP A 29 4.80 3.60 -11.07
C ASP A 29 5.22 2.22 -10.60
N LEU A 30 4.43 1.60 -9.73
CA LEU A 30 4.78 0.31 -9.13
C LEU A 30 4.17 -0.89 -9.85
N GLY A 31 3.27 -0.64 -10.79
CA GLY A 31 2.68 -1.72 -11.58
C GLY A 31 1.73 -2.63 -10.79
N ILE A 32 1.16 -2.15 -9.70
CA ILE A 32 0.25 -2.93 -8.88
C ILE A 32 -1.14 -2.92 -9.54
N ASN A 33 -1.63 -4.09 -9.93
CA ASN A 33 -2.96 -4.20 -10.53
C ASN A 33 -4.03 -4.34 -9.44
N SER A 34 -5.30 -4.41 -9.85
CA SER A 34 -6.43 -4.47 -8.92
C SER A 34 -6.39 -5.71 -8.02
N ILE A 35 -5.94 -6.83 -8.55
CA ILE A 35 -5.86 -8.08 -7.79
C ILE A 35 -4.77 -7.96 -6.73
N GLU A 36 -3.62 -7.45 -7.14
CA GLU A 36 -2.49 -7.25 -6.21
C GLU A 36 -2.83 -6.22 -5.13
N LEU A 37 -3.58 -5.18 -5.49
CA LEU A 37 -4.00 -4.18 -4.52
C LEU A 37 -4.94 -4.80 -3.48
N ALA A 38 -5.85 -5.67 -3.90
CA ALA A 38 -6.75 -6.37 -2.97
C ALA A 38 -5.95 -7.25 -2.02
N ASP A 39 -4.96 -7.97 -2.54
CA ASP A 39 -4.08 -8.79 -1.71
C ASP A 39 -3.29 -7.94 -0.72
N LEU A 40 -2.78 -6.79 -1.19
CA LEU A 40 -2.03 -5.87 -0.35
C LEU A 40 -2.88 -5.35 0.80
N VAL A 41 -4.13 -5.00 0.52
CA VAL A 41 -5.07 -4.53 1.55
C VAL A 41 -5.26 -5.61 2.62
N MET A 42 -5.48 -6.86 2.20
CA MET A 42 -5.66 -7.97 3.13
C MET A 42 -4.43 -8.18 4.00
N ILE A 43 -3.26 -8.13 3.40
CA ILE A 43 -2.00 -8.29 4.12
C ILE A 43 -1.82 -7.17 5.14
N CYS A 44 -2.12 -5.93 4.76
CA CYS A 44 -2.06 -4.79 5.68
C CYS A 44 -3.01 -4.97 6.86
N GLU A 45 -4.23 -5.44 6.60
CA GLU A 45 -5.21 -5.66 7.66
C GLU A 45 -4.70 -6.67 8.67
N GLU A 46 -4.09 -7.74 8.19
CA GLU A 46 -3.56 -8.78 9.07
C GLU A 46 -2.33 -8.32 9.84
N LYS A 47 -1.40 -7.66 9.15
CA LYS A 47 -0.13 -7.26 9.77
C LYS A 47 -0.28 -6.12 10.76
N PHE A 48 -1.17 -5.18 10.47
CA PHE A 48 -1.34 -3.99 11.31
C PHE A 48 -2.57 -4.06 12.23
N GLY A 49 -3.38 -5.12 12.09
CA GLY A 49 -4.56 -5.31 12.93
C GLY A 49 -5.63 -4.26 12.71
N ILE A 50 -5.85 -3.86 11.46
CA ILE A 50 -6.78 -2.80 11.09
C ILE A 50 -7.80 -3.30 10.06
N GLU A 51 -8.80 -2.47 9.77
CA GLU A 51 -9.74 -2.72 8.69
C GLU A 51 -9.79 -1.52 7.76
N PHE A 52 -9.75 -1.78 6.45
CA PHE A 52 -9.96 -0.77 5.43
C PHE A 52 -11.42 -0.78 4.99
N GLU A 53 -11.96 0.41 4.69
CA GLU A 53 -13.27 0.51 4.08
C GLU A 53 -13.12 0.55 2.57
N ASP A 54 -14.08 -0.03 1.84
CA ASP A 54 -14.02 -0.10 0.39
C ASP A 54 -13.90 1.28 -0.26
N ASP A 55 -14.61 2.27 0.30
CA ASP A 55 -14.54 3.64 -0.23
C ASP A 55 -13.14 4.23 -0.10
N ASP A 56 -12.44 3.92 0.98
CA ASP A 56 -11.08 4.41 1.20
C ASP A 56 -10.10 3.74 0.25
N ILE A 57 -10.27 2.44 0.01
CA ILE A 57 -9.42 1.69 -0.91
C ILE A 57 -9.48 2.29 -2.30
N ARG A 58 -10.66 2.70 -2.74
CA ARG A 58 -10.84 3.30 -4.07
C ARG A 58 -10.13 4.63 -4.24
N LYS A 59 -9.85 5.31 -3.14
CA LYS A 59 -9.17 6.62 -3.17
C LYS A 59 -7.66 6.50 -3.17
N PHE A 60 -7.13 5.31 -2.94
CA PHE A 60 -5.69 5.12 -2.90
C PHE A 60 -5.10 5.20 -4.29
N THR A 61 -4.25 6.19 -4.52
CA THR A 61 -3.56 6.38 -5.79
C THR A 61 -2.06 6.21 -5.60
N THR A 62 -1.51 6.78 -4.53
CA THR A 62 -0.08 6.77 -4.26
C THR A 62 0.24 6.00 -2.98
N VAL A 63 1.53 5.71 -2.80
CA VAL A 63 2.04 5.13 -1.54
C VAL A 63 1.66 6.03 -0.38
N GLY A 64 1.81 7.35 -0.56
CA GLY A 64 1.48 8.33 0.48
C GLY A 64 0.04 8.27 0.92
N ASP A 65 -0.89 8.01 0.00
CA ASP A 65 -2.30 7.89 0.34
C ASP A 65 -2.52 6.76 1.34
N VAL A 66 -1.89 5.62 1.13
CA VAL A 66 -2.03 4.46 2.01
C VAL A 66 -1.34 4.73 3.35
N VAL A 67 -0.13 5.26 3.31
CA VAL A 67 0.63 5.56 4.53
C VAL A 67 -0.13 6.56 5.41
N ASN A 68 -0.65 7.62 4.81
CA ASN A 68 -1.41 8.63 5.54
C ASN A 68 -2.67 8.04 6.17
N TYR A 69 -3.34 7.15 5.44
CA TYR A 69 -4.51 6.47 5.99
C TYR A 69 -4.13 5.63 7.20
N LEU A 70 -3.05 4.86 7.10
CA LEU A 70 -2.58 4.02 8.20
C LEU A 70 -2.19 4.85 9.42
N GLU A 71 -1.58 6.00 9.20
CA GLU A 71 -1.16 6.87 10.29
C GLU A 71 -2.32 7.61 10.96
N SER A 72 -3.45 7.71 10.28
CA SER A 72 -4.63 8.39 10.83
C SER A 72 -5.48 7.50 11.73
N LEU A 73 -5.20 6.22 11.78
CA LEU A 73 -5.97 5.25 12.56
C LEU A 73 -5.58 5.22 14.02
#